data_cb20c42e3db8017d841c5253f83670a7
#
_entry.id   cb20c42e3db8017d841c5253f83670a7
#
_cell.length_a   1.000
_cell.length_b   1.000
_cell.length_c   1.000
_cell.angle_alpha   90.00
_cell.angle_beta   90.00
_cell.angle_gamma   90.00
#
_symmetry.space_group_name_H-M   'P 1'
#
loop_
_entity.id
_entity.type
_entity.pdbx_description
1 polymer ?
#
loop_
_entity_poly.entity_id
_entity_poly.type
_entity_poly.pdbx_seq_one_letter_code
_entity_poly.pdbx_strand_id
1 'polypeptide(L)'
;MIGSKVAYFKSINELEAYCEQKIKDESHLVFIDNNVLCKFPTLGNSSMETIAIKVSEEEKNIDTVSEIWKIMFEKSIQRSSTIFSIGGGVVSDSVGFAASTYKRGTKLITIPTTLLSMVDAAHGGKNGINNEFGKNQIGTFMMPQEVLICPEFLSQLPEKEIKTGLIELIKAGFLGSPELVEKVYEVDVNNIDVSLISEAIDIKNNIVNNDFKESSERMFLNFGHTIGHLIEADSHHQISHGEAVAVGILKAMQISEKLCGLAPNVSAKFEQFLDNL
;
A
#
# COMPACT_ATOMS: atom_id res chain seq x y z
N MET A 1 13.19 -16.23 6.54
CA MET A 1 11.88 -15.66 6.16
C MET A 1 12.12 -14.36 5.41
N ILE A 2 11.59 -14.24 4.22
CA ILE A 2 11.62 -13.02 3.41
C ILE A 2 10.36 -12.25 3.83
N GLY A 3 10.44 -11.38 4.84
CA GLY A 3 9.28 -10.62 5.28
C GLY A 3 9.68 -9.43 6.13
N SER A 4 8.90 -8.35 6.02
CA SER A 4 9.01 -7.20 6.91
C SER A 4 8.44 -7.54 8.28
N LYS A 5 9.03 -6.97 9.32
CA LYS A 5 8.37 -6.96 10.62
C LYS A 5 7.18 -5.99 10.55
N VAL A 6 5.99 -6.44 10.92
CA VAL A 6 4.81 -5.58 11.03
C VAL A 6 4.58 -5.22 12.50
N ALA A 7 4.35 -3.95 12.77
CA ALA A 7 4.01 -3.46 14.11
C ALA A 7 2.77 -2.56 14.04
N TYR A 8 1.93 -2.64 15.08
CA TYR A 8 0.64 -1.96 15.14
C TYR A 8 0.64 -0.94 16.28
N PHE A 9 0.12 0.24 16.02
CA PHE A 9 0.07 1.35 16.96
C PHE A 9 -1.37 1.86 17.08
N LYS A 10 -1.78 2.20 18.29
CA LYS A 10 -3.13 2.70 18.56
C LYS A 10 -3.26 4.18 18.20
N SER A 11 -2.15 4.93 18.26
CA SER A 11 -2.15 6.36 17.98
C SER A 11 -0.86 6.80 17.28
N ILE A 12 -0.94 7.95 16.60
CA ILE A 12 0.20 8.59 15.95
C ILE A 12 1.26 8.96 17.00
N ASN A 13 0.87 9.39 18.20
CA ASN A 13 1.82 9.69 19.28
C ASN A 13 2.62 8.45 19.70
N GLU A 14 1.99 7.29 19.81
CA GLU A 14 2.67 6.02 20.11
C GLU A 14 3.64 5.61 19.00
N LEU A 15 3.21 5.80 17.75
CA LEU A 15 4.03 5.55 16.56
C LEU A 15 5.26 6.47 16.53
N GLU A 16 5.09 7.78 16.77
CA GLU A 16 6.19 8.76 16.81
C GLU A 16 7.20 8.39 17.89
N ALA A 17 6.75 8.10 19.09
CA ALA A 17 7.64 7.68 20.21
C ALA A 17 8.44 6.42 19.85
N TYR A 18 7.83 5.46 19.16
CA TYR A 18 8.53 4.28 18.66
C TYR A 18 9.60 4.63 17.62
N CYS A 19 9.27 5.49 16.67
CA CYS A 19 10.21 5.92 15.63
C CYS A 19 11.39 6.68 16.25
N GLU A 20 11.14 7.62 17.16
CA GLU A 20 12.18 8.39 17.85
C GLU A 20 13.12 7.48 18.65
N GLN A 21 12.59 6.47 19.33
CA GLN A 21 13.42 5.51 20.04
C GLN A 21 14.35 4.73 19.10
N LYS A 22 13.87 4.39 17.90
CA LYS A 22 14.67 3.65 16.91
C LYS A 22 15.82 4.44 16.34
N ILE A 23 15.66 5.75 16.19
CA ILE A 23 16.66 6.60 15.52
C ILE A 23 17.67 7.22 16.48
N LYS A 24 17.56 6.98 17.79
CA LYS A 24 18.30 7.68 18.83
C LYS A 24 19.83 7.74 18.60
N ASP A 25 20.38 6.77 17.87
CA ASP A 25 21.80 6.66 17.56
C ASP A 25 22.07 6.40 16.05
N GLU A 26 21.07 6.51 15.18
CA GLU A 26 21.19 6.22 13.75
C GLU A 26 20.92 7.44 12.87
N SER A 27 21.73 7.63 11.83
CA SER A 27 21.42 8.58 10.76
C SER A 27 20.14 8.17 10.05
N HIS A 28 19.21 9.10 9.90
CA HIS A 28 17.89 8.84 9.32
C HIS A 28 17.40 10.02 8.49
N LEU A 29 16.37 9.77 7.69
CA LEU A 29 15.62 10.81 6.98
C LEU A 29 14.18 10.33 6.78
N VAL A 30 13.22 11.22 7.02
CA VAL A 30 11.79 10.96 6.85
C VAL A 30 11.31 11.67 5.60
N PHE A 31 10.72 10.91 4.68
CA PHE A 31 9.91 11.46 3.59
C PHE A 31 8.43 11.26 3.94
N ILE A 32 7.69 12.35 3.99
CA ILE A 32 6.27 12.36 4.33
C ILE A 32 5.44 12.99 3.21
N ASP A 33 4.31 12.38 2.89
CA ASP A 33 3.31 13.00 2.01
C ASP A 33 2.84 14.34 2.60
N ASN A 34 2.94 15.40 1.80
CA ASN A 34 2.51 16.73 2.21
C ASN A 34 1.04 16.78 2.67
N ASN A 35 0.16 15.98 2.05
CA ASN A 35 -1.24 15.91 2.46
C ASN A 35 -1.40 15.27 3.85
N VAL A 36 -0.56 14.27 4.16
CA VAL A 36 -0.51 13.65 5.49
C VAL A 36 -0.01 14.66 6.51
N LEU A 37 1.08 15.36 6.20
CA LEU A 37 1.65 16.38 7.11
C LEU A 37 0.66 17.52 7.39
N CYS A 38 -0.10 17.97 6.39
CA CYS A 38 -1.15 18.98 6.57
C CYS A 38 -2.27 18.52 7.52
N LYS A 39 -2.63 17.23 7.49
CA LYS A 39 -3.68 16.65 8.33
C LYS A 39 -3.18 16.28 9.73
N PHE A 40 -1.92 15.92 9.85
CA PHE A 40 -1.26 15.50 11.09
C PHE A 40 0.04 16.31 11.30
N PRO A 41 -0.05 17.62 11.59
CA PRO A 41 1.11 18.51 11.65
C PRO A 41 2.11 18.18 12.78
N THR A 42 1.71 17.39 13.77
CA THR A 42 2.60 16.91 14.83
C THR A 42 3.78 16.12 14.28
N LEU A 43 3.56 15.33 13.19
CA LEU A 43 4.59 14.55 12.52
C LEU A 43 5.77 15.40 11.99
N GLY A 44 5.56 16.71 11.76
CA GLY A 44 6.60 17.64 11.36
C GLY A 44 7.34 18.29 12.54
N ASN A 45 6.83 18.15 13.75
CA ASN A 45 7.40 18.75 14.97
C ASN A 45 8.25 17.74 15.78
N SER A 46 8.35 16.50 15.30
CA SER A 46 9.16 15.47 15.92
C SER A 46 10.67 15.79 15.84
N SER A 47 11.47 15.11 16.63
CA SER A 47 12.95 15.21 16.57
C SER A 47 13.54 14.61 15.28
N MET A 48 12.71 14.02 14.43
CA MET A 48 13.12 13.38 13.17
C MET A 48 13.30 14.41 12.06
N GLU A 49 14.40 14.32 11.32
CA GLU A 49 14.61 15.15 10.14
C GLU A 49 13.60 14.78 9.03
N THR A 50 12.59 15.63 8.84
CA THR A 50 11.41 15.36 8.02
C THR A 50 11.39 16.26 6.79
N ILE A 51 11.18 15.65 5.62
CA ILE A 51 11.03 16.29 4.32
C ILE A 51 9.62 15.99 3.79
N ALA A 52 8.81 17.03 3.66
CA ALA A 52 7.52 16.91 3.00
C ALA A 52 7.73 16.78 1.48
N ILE A 53 7.10 15.77 0.89
CA ILE A 53 7.08 15.57 -0.56
C ILE A 53 5.64 15.62 -1.07
N LYS A 54 5.45 16.16 -2.25
CA LYS A 54 4.17 16.13 -2.96
C LYS A 54 4.36 15.25 -4.18
N VAL A 55 3.71 14.10 -4.20
CA VAL A 55 3.80 13.15 -5.31
C VAL A 55 2.40 12.63 -5.61
N SER A 56 1.93 12.91 -6.82
CA SER A 56 0.72 12.31 -7.39
C SER A 56 1.08 11.07 -8.23
N GLU A 57 0.06 10.32 -8.67
CA GLU A 57 0.29 9.17 -9.56
C GLU A 57 0.97 9.60 -10.89
N GLU A 58 0.71 10.82 -11.38
CA GLU A 58 1.34 11.38 -12.58
C GLU A 58 2.81 11.75 -12.33
N GLU A 59 3.13 12.18 -11.11
CA GLU A 59 4.48 12.55 -10.67
C GLU A 59 5.30 11.34 -10.16
N LYS A 60 4.71 10.15 -10.12
CA LYS A 60 5.38 8.89 -9.74
C LYS A 60 6.34 8.44 -10.84
N ASN A 61 7.43 9.18 -11.07
CA ASN A 61 8.35 9.01 -12.19
C ASN A 61 9.81 9.20 -11.77
N ILE A 62 10.73 9.12 -12.74
CA ILE A 62 12.19 9.20 -12.48
C ILE A 62 12.62 10.58 -11.98
N ASP A 63 11.92 11.65 -12.34
CA ASP A 63 12.28 13.00 -11.92
C ASP A 63 12.05 13.16 -10.40
N THR A 64 10.92 12.69 -9.89
CA THR A 64 10.65 12.64 -8.45
C THR A 64 11.68 11.79 -7.71
N VAL A 65 12.07 10.65 -8.24
CA VAL A 65 13.11 9.81 -7.64
C VAL A 65 14.46 10.51 -7.64
N SER A 66 14.79 11.24 -8.72
CA SER A 66 16.01 12.03 -8.82
C SER A 66 16.08 13.14 -7.76
N GLU A 67 14.95 13.80 -7.48
CA GLU A 67 14.84 14.79 -6.41
C GLU A 67 15.04 14.14 -5.03
N ILE A 68 14.42 12.98 -4.78
CA ILE A 68 14.62 12.21 -3.53
C ILE A 68 16.11 11.85 -3.36
N TRP A 69 16.77 11.34 -4.39
CA TRP A 69 18.21 11.04 -4.33
C TRP A 69 19.04 12.29 -4.04
N LYS A 70 18.74 13.42 -4.69
CA LYS A 70 19.43 14.69 -4.46
C LYS A 70 19.34 15.08 -2.98
N ILE A 71 18.16 15.06 -2.39
CA ILE A 71 17.95 15.33 -0.97
C ILE A 71 18.77 14.36 -0.10
N MET A 72 18.73 13.06 -0.40
CA MET A 72 19.51 12.06 0.34
C MET A 72 21.03 12.33 0.27
N PHE A 73 21.55 12.81 -0.87
CA PHE A 73 22.96 13.20 -1.00
C PHE A 73 23.27 14.48 -0.20
N GLU A 74 22.44 15.51 -0.29
CA GLU A 74 22.58 16.77 0.45
C GLU A 74 22.58 16.56 1.96
N LYS A 75 21.74 15.62 2.43
CA LYS A 75 21.66 15.20 3.85
C LYS A 75 22.73 14.17 4.25
N SER A 76 23.66 13.88 3.36
CA SER A 76 24.78 12.94 3.61
C SER A 76 24.34 11.56 4.08
N ILE A 77 23.17 11.08 3.60
CA ILE A 77 22.63 9.76 3.95
C ILE A 77 23.64 8.67 3.57
N GLN A 78 23.86 7.74 4.48
CA GLN A 78 24.74 6.59 4.27
C GLN A 78 23.93 5.33 3.96
N ARG A 79 24.61 4.30 3.46
CA ARG A 79 23.98 3.01 3.22
C ARG A 79 23.36 2.38 4.49
N SER A 80 23.96 2.65 5.63
CA SER A 80 23.49 2.19 6.95
C SER A 80 22.36 3.03 7.53
N SER A 81 22.08 4.21 6.96
CA SER A 81 21.03 5.10 7.42
C SER A 81 19.64 4.50 7.19
N THR A 82 18.67 4.93 7.99
CA THR A 82 17.28 4.50 7.88
C THR A 82 16.44 5.57 7.18
N ILE A 83 15.77 5.18 6.13
CA ILE A 83 14.79 6.00 5.41
C ILE A 83 13.38 5.61 5.89
N PHE A 84 12.60 6.61 6.29
CA PHE A 84 11.20 6.44 6.59
C PHE A 84 10.36 6.97 5.43
N SER A 85 9.36 6.20 5.03
CA SER A 85 8.36 6.59 4.03
C SER A 85 6.99 6.66 4.71
N ILE A 86 6.41 7.86 4.83
CA ILE A 86 5.10 8.09 5.45
C ILE A 86 4.13 8.58 4.37
N GLY A 87 3.19 7.74 3.95
CA GLY A 87 2.23 8.09 2.90
C GLY A 87 1.42 6.93 2.35
N GLY A 88 0.68 7.18 1.30
CA GLY A 88 -0.02 6.17 0.51
C GLY A 88 0.93 5.39 -0.41
N GLY A 89 0.35 4.54 -1.28
CA GLY A 89 1.10 3.68 -2.20
C GLY A 89 2.07 4.43 -3.10
N VAL A 90 1.67 5.60 -3.64
CA VAL A 90 2.52 6.43 -4.51
C VAL A 90 3.80 6.87 -3.82
N VAL A 91 3.68 7.34 -2.57
CA VAL A 91 4.83 7.78 -1.76
C VAL A 91 5.69 6.59 -1.38
N SER A 92 5.08 5.49 -0.90
CA SER A 92 5.84 4.30 -0.52
C SER A 92 6.61 3.68 -1.69
N ASP A 93 6.03 3.67 -2.89
CA ASP A 93 6.70 3.16 -4.09
C ASP A 93 7.86 4.06 -4.53
N SER A 94 7.65 5.39 -4.59
CA SER A 94 8.66 6.34 -5.01
C SER A 94 9.85 6.38 -4.05
N VAL A 95 9.58 6.49 -2.74
CA VAL A 95 10.61 6.49 -1.70
C VAL A 95 11.27 5.12 -1.59
N GLY A 96 10.50 4.03 -1.69
CA GLY A 96 11.01 2.67 -1.69
C GLY A 96 11.94 2.39 -2.87
N PHE A 97 11.58 2.82 -4.07
CA PHE A 97 12.45 2.72 -5.24
C PHE A 97 13.72 3.55 -5.07
N ALA A 98 13.61 4.81 -4.60
CA ALA A 98 14.76 5.64 -4.31
C ALA A 98 15.70 5.00 -3.28
N ALA A 99 15.16 4.51 -2.16
CA ALA A 99 15.92 3.83 -1.10
C ALA A 99 16.61 2.55 -1.59
N SER A 100 15.93 1.78 -2.47
CA SER A 100 16.46 0.52 -3.00
C SER A 100 17.65 0.71 -3.94
N THR A 101 17.71 1.83 -4.62
CA THR A 101 18.71 2.14 -5.65
C THR A 101 19.82 3.07 -5.13
N TYR A 102 19.54 3.93 -4.16
CA TYR A 102 20.51 4.82 -3.54
C TYR A 102 21.64 4.03 -2.87
N LYS A 103 22.90 4.25 -3.29
CA LYS A 103 24.09 3.52 -2.81
C LYS A 103 23.92 1.99 -2.82
N ARG A 104 23.11 1.44 -3.72
CA ARG A 104 22.75 0.00 -3.83
C ARG A 104 21.90 -0.52 -2.67
N GLY A 105 21.07 0.33 -2.09
CA GLY A 105 20.10 0.01 -1.03
C GLY A 105 20.46 0.60 0.32
N THR A 106 19.47 1.19 0.98
CA THR A 106 19.50 1.69 2.35
C THR A 106 18.46 0.92 3.18
N LYS A 107 18.44 1.13 4.50
CA LYS A 107 17.35 0.61 5.34
C LYS A 107 16.07 1.40 5.04
N LEU A 108 14.93 0.70 4.94
CA LEU A 108 13.62 1.31 4.72
C LEU A 108 12.65 0.88 5.81
N ILE A 109 11.91 1.85 6.34
CA ILE A 109 10.73 1.65 7.19
C ILE A 109 9.55 2.33 6.51
N THR A 110 8.46 1.61 6.31
CA THR A 110 7.25 2.14 5.65
C THR A 110 6.13 2.32 6.65
N ILE A 111 5.50 3.50 6.62
CA ILE A 111 4.37 3.89 7.45
C ILE A 111 3.22 4.23 6.49
N PRO A 112 2.39 3.23 6.14
CA PRO A 112 1.28 3.43 5.21
C PRO A 112 0.16 4.24 5.87
N THR A 113 -0.40 5.20 5.13
CA THR A 113 -1.41 6.13 5.65
C THR A 113 -2.77 6.03 4.95
N THR A 114 -2.89 5.15 3.94
CA THR A 114 -4.17 4.82 3.30
C THR A 114 -4.52 3.37 3.58
N LEU A 115 -5.81 3.02 3.59
CA LEU A 115 -6.23 1.63 3.82
C LEU A 115 -5.63 0.69 2.76
N LEU A 116 -5.67 1.11 1.47
CA LEU A 116 -5.02 0.39 0.38
C LEU A 116 -3.54 0.08 0.68
N SER A 117 -2.79 1.07 1.13
CA SER A 117 -1.37 0.85 1.43
C SER A 117 -1.15 0.01 2.67
N MET A 118 -2.04 0.10 3.68
CA MET A 118 -1.97 -0.72 4.89
C MET A 118 -2.19 -2.21 4.60
N VAL A 119 -3.15 -2.55 3.73
CA VAL A 119 -3.50 -3.95 3.46
C VAL A 119 -2.76 -4.56 2.27
N ASP A 120 -2.25 -3.71 1.36
CA ASP A 120 -1.66 -4.19 0.10
C ASP A 120 -0.31 -3.54 -0.24
N ALA A 121 -0.25 -2.27 -0.63
CA ALA A 121 0.91 -1.68 -1.31
C ALA A 121 2.21 -1.68 -0.47
N ALA A 122 2.15 -1.51 0.86
CA ALA A 122 3.33 -1.52 1.72
C ALA A 122 3.95 -2.92 1.91
N HIS A 123 3.30 -3.97 1.42
CA HIS A 123 3.69 -5.35 1.64
C HIS A 123 4.15 -6.02 0.36
N GLY A 124 5.11 -6.95 0.48
CA GLY A 124 5.61 -7.74 -0.65
C GLY A 124 6.76 -7.09 -1.43
N GLY A 125 7.25 -5.93 -0.99
CA GLY A 125 8.51 -5.34 -1.43
C GLY A 125 8.57 -4.89 -2.89
N LYS A 126 7.47 -4.83 -3.61
CA LYS A 126 7.42 -4.17 -4.92
C LYS A 126 7.52 -2.67 -4.72
N ASN A 127 8.48 -2.04 -5.37
CA ASN A 127 8.63 -0.59 -5.43
C ASN A 127 8.81 -0.21 -6.89
N GLY A 128 8.11 0.81 -7.37
CA GLY A 128 8.17 1.12 -8.79
C GLY A 128 7.70 2.51 -9.13
N ILE A 129 8.03 2.90 -10.35
CA ILE A 129 7.68 4.17 -10.95
C ILE A 129 7.07 3.99 -12.34
N ASN A 130 6.36 5.01 -12.76
CA ASN A 130 5.72 5.09 -14.06
C ASN A 130 6.70 5.64 -15.11
N ASN A 131 6.44 5.32 -16.37
CA ASN A 131 7.12 5.91 -17.51
C ASN A 131 6.13 6.09 -18.68
N GLU A 132 6.61 6.56 -19.83
CA GLU A 132 5.81 6.75 -21.04
C GLU A 132 5.13 5.49 -21.58
N PHE A 133 5.61 4.30 -21.21
CA PHE A 133 5.07 3.00 -21.65
C PHE A 133 4.02 2.41 -20.68
N GLY A 134 3.85 3.01 -19.48
CA GLY A 134 2.83 2.57 -18.54
C GLY A 134 3.19 2.73 -17.06
N LYS A 135 2.22 2.38 -16.22
CA LYS A 135 2.37 2.39 -14.76
C LYS A 135 3.27 1.26 -14.27
N ASN A 136 4.11 1.54 -13.26
CA ASN A 136 4.91 0.57 -12.53
C ASN A 136 5.86 -0.29 -13.40
N GLN A 137 6.30 0.24 -14.57
CA GLN A 137 7.14 -0.52 -15.50
C GLN A 137 8.62 -0.56 -15.10
N ILE A 138 9.05 0.36 -14.24
CA ILE A 138 10.41 0.41 -13.73
C ILE A 138 10.35 0.22 -12.23
N GLY A 139 11.02 -0.80 -11.69
CA GLY A 139 10.91 -1.08 -10.27
C GLY A 139 11.98 -2.01 -9.72
N THR A 140 11.90 -2.23 -8.42
CA THR A 140 12.76 -3.14 -7.67
C THR A 140 11.95 -4.01 -6.73
N PHE A 141 12.56 -5.11 -6.28
CA PHE A 141 12.06 -5.91 -5.17
C PHE A 141 12.94 -5.64 -3.95
N MET A 142 12.45 -4.80 -3.04
CA MET A 142 13.11 -4.51 -1.77
C MET A 142 12.07 -4.48 -0.64
N MET A 143 12.15 -5.45 0.28
CA MET A 143 11.31 -5.46 1.47
C MET A 143 11.73 -4.33 2.41
N PRO A 144 10.78 -3.52 2.93
CA PRO A 144 11.08 -2.68 4.08
C PRO A 144 11.47 -3.55 5.28
N GLN A 145 12.33 -3.06 6.16
CA GLN A 145 12.68 -3.76 7.39
C GLN A 145 11.47 -3.88 8.30
N GLU A 146 10.67 -2.80 8.36
CA GLU A 146 9.44 -2.75 9.12
C GLU A 146 8.34 -2.03 8.34
N VAL A 147 7.11 -2.49 8.56
CA VAL A 147 5.87 -1.78 8.17
C VAL A 147 5.15 -1.42 9.47
N LEU A 148 4.93 -0.13 9.71
CA LEU A 148 4.33 0.37 10.92
C LEU A 148 2.90 0.83 10.65
N ILE A 149 1.93 0.09 11.15
CA ILE A 149 0.50 0.30 10.91
C ILE A 149 -0.11 1.14 12.04
N CYS A 150 -0.71 2.27 11.68
CA CYS A 150 -1.47 3.10 12.61
C CYS A 150 -2.81 3.48 11.99
N PRO A 151 -3.92 2.80 12.35
CA PRO A 151 -5.24 3.06 11.76
C PRO A 151 -5.78 4.47 12.01
N GLU A 152 -5.24 5.22 12.96
CA GLU A 152 -5.63 6.62 13.20
C GLU A 152 -5.48 7.49 11.94
N PHE A 153 -4.56 7.19 11.03
CA PHE A 153 -4.44 7.88 9.74
C PHE A 153 -5.72 7.82 8.92
N LEU A 154 -6.51 6.76 9.04
CA LEU A 154 -7.76 6.57 8.30
C LEU A 154 -8.84 7.59 8.70
N SER A 155 -8.77 8.15 9.92
CA SER A 155 -9.75 9.13 10.43
C SER A 155 -9.87 10.40 9.57
N GLN A 156 -8.84 10.73 8.80
CA GLN A 156 -8.80 11.89 7.92
C GLN A 156 -8.76 11.50 6.44
N LEU A 157 -8.91 10.21 6.14
CA LEU A 157 -8.89 9.74 4.76
C LEU A 157 -10.26 10.00 4.09
N PRO A 158 -10.31 10.51 2.86
CA PRO A 158 -11.57 10.63 2.14
C PRO A 158 -12.27 9.26 1.98
N GLU A 159 -13.59 9.25 2.07
CA GLU A 159 -14.38 8.01 1.97
C GLU A 159 -14.07 7.19 0.71
N LYS A 160 -13.86 7.86 -0.43
CA LYS A 160 -13.44 7.21 -1.68
C LYS A 160 -12.16 6.39 -1.53
N GLU A 161 -11.19 6.89 -0.76
CA GLU A 161 -9.93 6.19 -0.50
C GLU A 161 -10.12 5.01 0.46
N ILE A 162 -11.04 5.13 1.43
CA ILE A 162 -11.44 4.01 2.29
C ILE A 162 -12.07 2.91 1.45
N LYS A 163 -13.03 3.26 0.58
CA LYS A 163 -13.69 2.30 -0.33
C LYS A 163 -12.69 1.58 -1.23
N THR A 164 -11.72 2.32 -1.80
CA THR A 164 -10.62 1.72 -2.58
C THR A 164 -9.84 0.67 -1.77
N GLY A 165 -9.51 0.98 -0.53
CA GLY A 165 -8.82 0.03 0.36
C GLY A 165 -9.68 -1.18 0.75
N LEU A 166 -10.99 -0.99 0.92
CA LEU A 166 -11.92 -2.10 1.21
C LEU A 166 -12.00 -3.12 0.06
N ILE A 167 -11.88 -2.67 -1.19
CA ILE A 167 -11.82 -3.60 -2.34
C ILE A 167 -10.57 -4.49 -2.28
N GLU A 168 -9.42 -3.95 -1.90
CA GLU A 168 -8.21 -4.76 -1.73
C GLU A 168 -8.29 -5.66 -0.49
N LEU A 169 -8.94 -5.19 0.57
CA LEU A 169 -9.15 -5.97 1.79
C LEU A 169 -10.05 -7.18 1.52
N ILE A 170 -11.19 -6.99 0.83
CA ILE A 170 -12.09 -8.11 0.45
C ILE A 170 -11.44 -9.03 -0.58
N LYS A 171 -10.60 -8.49 -1.49
CA LYS A 171 -9.80 -9.30 -2.42
C LYS A 171 -8.89 -10.25 -1.65
N ALA A 172 -8.21 -9.78 -0.61
CA ALA A 172 -7.40 -10.64 0.25
C ALA A 172 -8.25 -11.76 0.88
N GLY A 173 -9.46 -11.43 1.36
CA GLY A 173 -10.41 -12.40 1.87
C GLY A 173 -10.77 -13.49 0.85
N PHE A 174 -11.08 -13.13 -0.40
CA PHE A 174 -11.35 -14.11 -1.47
C PHE A 174 -10.17 -15.04 -1.76
N LEU A 175 -8.95 -14.58 -1.50
CA LEU A 175 -7.74 -15.37 -1.74
C LEU A 175 -7.36 -16.28 -0.58
N GLY A 176 -7.81 -15.98 0.66
CA GLY A 176 -7.29 -16.73 1.79
C GLY A 176 -8.19 -16.91 3.01
N SER A 177 -9.32 -16.18 3.13
CA SER A 177 -10.20 -16.27 4.32
C SER A 177 -11.65 -15.91 3.99
N PRO A 178 -12.54 -16.92 3.84
CA PRO A 178 -13.98 -16.67 3.73
C PRO A 178 -14.54 -15.87 4.92
N GLU A 179 -14.00 -16.06 6.11
CA GLU A 179 -14.40 -15.35 7.32
C GLU A 179 -14.09 -13.84 7.21
N LEU A 180 -12.96 -13.48 6.61
CA LEU A 180 -12.61 -12.09 6.34
C LEU A 180 -13.60 -11.45 5.34
N VAL A 181 -14.00 -12.19 4.31
CA VAL A 181 -15.02 -11.71 3.34
C VAL A 181 -16.33 -11.36 4.06
N GLU A 182 -16.82 -12.24 4.94
CA GLU A 182 -18.05 -11.99 5.68
C GLU A 182 -17.94 -10.76 6.59
N LYS A 183 -16.81 -10.60 7.30
CA LYS A 183 -16.57 -9.43 8.15
C LYS A 183 -16.52 -8.12 7.32
N VAL A 184 -15.94 -8.15 6.12
CA VAL A 184 -15.86 -6.97 5.26
C VAL A 184 -17.23 -6.57 4.70
N TYR A 185 -18.12 -7.53 4.44
CA TYR A 185 -19.48 -7.22 4.03
C TYR A 185 -20.28 -6.45 5.09
N GLU A 186 -19.92 -6.58 6.36
CA GLU A 186 -20.58 -5.93 7.49
C GLU A 186 -19.79 -4.75 8.08
N VAL A 187 -18.69 -4.33 7.41
CA VAL A 187 -17.77 -3.34 7.95
C VAL A 187 -18.39 -1.94 8.00
N ASP A 188 -18.17 -1.24 9.10
CA ASP A 188 -18.40 0.20 9.18
C ASP A 188 -17.20 0.93 8.55
N VAL A 189 -17.44 1.61 7.42
CA VAL A 189 -16.42 2.37 6.68
C VAL A 189 -15.77 3.48 7.50
N ASN A 190 -16.43 3.96 8.55
CA ASN A 190 -15.90 4.98 9.45
C ASN A 190 -15.07 4.42 10.60
N ASN A 191 -15.08 3.09 10.79
CA ASN A 191 -14.38 2.45 11.90
C ASN A 191 -13.80 1.07 11.49
N ILE A 192 -12.72 1.10 10.73
CA ILE A 192 -12.03 -0.11 10.26
C ILE A 192 -11.25 -0.74 11.41
N ASP A 193 -11.65 -1.95 11.81
CA ASP A 193 -10.96 -2.69 12.87
C ASP A 193 -9.57 -3.14 12.39
N VAL A 194 -8.56 -2.93 13.25
CA VAL A 194 -7.17 -3.32 12.96
C VAL A 194 -7.01 -4.81 12.72
N SER A 195 -7.90 -5.64 13.26
CA SER A 195 -7.88 -7.10 13.03
C SER A 195 -8.13 -7.46 11.57
N LEU A 196 -8.99 -6.71 10.86
CA LEU A 196 -9.23 -6.92 9.43
C LEU A 196 -7.98 -6.59 8.61
N ILE A 197 -7.30 -5.49 8.97
CA ILE A 197 -6.04 -5.09 8.35
C ILE A 197 -4.98 -6.17 8.59
N SER A 198 -4.85 -6.66 9.82
CA SER A 198 -3.88 -7.69 10.18
C SER A 198 -4.13 -9.01 9.42
N GLU A 199 -5.39 -9.46 9.34
CA GLU A 199 -5.75 -10.68 8.64
C GLU A 199 -5.44 -10.59 7.13
N ALA A 200 -5.74 -9.45 6.49
CA ALA A 200 -5.39 -9.22 5.08
C ALA A 200 -3.86 -9.22 4.85
N ILE A 201 -3.09 -8.58 5.74
CA ILE A 201 -1.63 -8.58 5.71
C ILE A 201 -1.07 -10.00 5.81
N ASP A 202 -1.60 -10.81 6.72
CA ASP A 202 -1.15 -12.20 6.92
C ASP A 202 -1.41 -13.06 5.67
N ILE A 203 -2.59 -12.92 5.05
CA ILE A 203 -2.90 -13.61 3.79
C ILE A 203 -1.91 -13.21 2.71
N LYS A 204 -1.69 -11.91 2.51
CA LYS A 204 -0.75 -11.41 1.50
C LYS A 204 0.67 -11.89 1.76
N ASN A 205 1.15 -11.77 3.01
CA ASN A 205 2.50 -12.18 3.38
C ASN A 205 2.73 -13.68 3.16
N ASN A 206 1.73 -14.52 3.43
CA ASN A 206 1.82 -15.96 3.15
C ASN A 206 2.03 -16.23 1.65
N ILE A 207 1.26 -15.57 0.78
CA ILE A 207 1.41 -15.70 -0.68
C ILE A 207 2.79 -15.18 -1.14
N VAL A 208 3.21 -14.01 -0.65
CA VAL A 208 4.50 -13.39 -1.01
C VAL A 208 5.69 -14.23 -0.54
N ASN A 209 5.62 -14.84 0.65
CA ASN A 209 6.69 -15.69 1.18
C ASN A 209 6.91 -16.95 0.32
N ASN A 210 5.84 -17.48 -0.29
CA ASN A 210 5.92 -18.63 -1.19
C ASN A 210 6.47 -18.24 -2.58
N ASP A 211 6.20 -17.02 -3.04
CA ASP A 211 6.60 -16.54 -4.38
C ASP A 211 6.97 -15.06 -4.38
N PHE A 212 8.13 -14.72 -3.86
CA PHE A 212 8.56 -13.32 -3.73
C PHE A 212 8.64 -12.56 -5.06
N LYS A 213 9.07 -13.22 -6.14
CA LYS A 213 9.28 -12.59 -7.46
C LYS A 213 8.10 -12.69 -8.43
N GLU A 214 6.94 -13.19 -7.96
CA GLU A 214 5.72 -13.29 -8.79
C GLU A 214 5.90 -14.16 -10.04
N SER A 215 6.40 -15.34 -9.83
CA SER A 215 6.56 -16.35 -10.90
C SER A 215 5.43 -17.39 -10.92
N SER A 216 4.59 -17.45 -9.91
CA SER A 216 3.55 -18.48 -9.73
C SER A 216 2.37 -17.99 -8.87
N GLU A 217 2.29 -18.38 -7.60
CA GLU A 217 1.14 -18.13 -6.71
C GLU A 217 0.88 -16.65 -6.45
N ARG A 218 1.91 -15.82 -6.43
CA ARG A 218 1.75 -14.38 -6.22
C ARG A 218 0.93 -13.71 -7.33
N MET A 219 0.82 -14.32 -8.51
CA MET A 219 -0.06 -13.83 -9.57
C MET A 219 -1.54 -13.81 -9.17
N PHE A 220 -1.96 -14.62 -8.19
CA PHE A 220 -3.32 -14.58 -7.66
C PHE A 220 -3.67 -13.25 -6.99
N LEU A 221 -2.66 -12.50 -6.48
CA LEU A 221 -2.88 -11.14 -5.97
C LEU A 221 -3.38 -10.16 -7.05
N ASN A 222 -3.24 -10.51 -8.33
CA ASN A 222 -3.80 -9.76 -9.44
C ASN A 222 -5.27 -10.14 -9.77
N PHE A 223 -5.97 -10.84 -8.86
CA PHE A 223 -7.39 -11.15 -9.02
C PHE A 223 -8.19 -9.85 -9.23
N GLY A 224 -8.94 -9.80 -10.33
CA GLY A 224 -9.65 -8.62 -10.80
C GLY A 224 -8.80 -7.59 -11.57
N HIS A 225 -7.48 -7.57 -11.40
CA HIS A 225 -6.61 -6.53 -11.99
C HIS A 225 -6.48 -6.64 -13.52
N THR A 226 -6.53 -7.83 -14.11
CA THR A 226 -6.45 -7.99 -15.57
C THR A 226 -7.54 -7.20 -16.30
N ILE A 227 -8.76 -7.24 -15.79
CA ILE A 227 -9.89 -6.49 -16.34
C ILE A 227 -9.87 -5.05 -15.79
N GLY A 228 -9.55 -4.88 -14.51
CA GLY A 228 -9.48 -3.57 -13.87
C GLY A 228 -8.52 -2.61 -14.59
N HIS A 229 -7.30 -3.03 -14.89
CA HIS A 229 -6.33 -2.21 -15.61
C HIS A 229 -6.79 -1.81 -17.02
N LEU A 230 -7.55 -2.66 -17.71
CA LEU A 230 -8.15 -2.31 -19.00
C LEU A 230 -9.21 -1.20 -18.84
N ILE A 231 -10.03 -1.28 -17.78
CA ILE A 231 -11.03 -0.27 -17.46
C ILE A 231 -10.36 1.07 -17.08
N GLU A 232 -9.32 1.04 -16.26
CA GLU A 232 -8.55 2.24 -15.92
C GLU A 232 -7.97 2.92 -17.16
N ALA A 233 -7.35 2.14 -18.05
CA ALA A 233 -6.76 2.66 -19.29
C ALA A 233 -7.80 3.24 -20.24
N ASP A 234 -8.91 2.53 -20.48
CA ASP A 234 -9.99 2.96 -21.38
C ASP A 234 -10.71 4.20 -20.87
N SER A 235 -10.88 4.33 -19.55
CA SER A 235 -11.47 5.52 -18.90
C SER A 235 -10.54 6.73 -18.83
N HIS A 236 -9.33 6.66 -19.38
CA HIS A 236 -8.28 7.68 -19.22
C HIS A 236 -8.06 8.04 -17.73
N HIS A 237 -8.10 7.04 -16.86
CA HIS A 237 -7.96 7.15 -15.41
C HIS A 237 -9.02 8.00 -14.68
N GLN A 238 -10.20 8.19 -15.29
CA GLN A 238 -11.33 8.85 -14.63
C GLN A 238 -12.00 7.93 -13.60
N ILE A 239 -11.95 6.62 -13.81
CA ILE A 239 -12.39 5.59 -12.86
C ILE A 239 -11.22 5.31 -11.91
N SER A 240 -11.47 5.30 -10.61
CA SER A 240 -10.43 5.01 -9.63
C SER A 240 -9.98 3.56 -9.69
N HIS A 241 -8.76 3.29 -9.20
CA HIS A 241 -8.20 1.94 -9.13
C HIS A 241 -9.16 0.96 -8.43
N GLY A 242 -9.67 1.32 -7.24
CA GLY A 242 -10.60 0.45 -6.50
C GLY A 242 -11.87 0.15 -7.25
N GLU A 243 -12.49 1.16 -7.90
CA GLU A 243 -13.68 0.96 -8.71
C GLU A 243 -13.41 0.02 -9.89
N ALA A 244 -12.30 0.20 -10.58
CA ALA A 244 -11.90 -0.64 -11.72
C ALA A 244 -11.62 -2.09 -11.29
N VAL A 245 -10.90 -2.28 -10.18
CA VAL A 245 -10.62 -3.61 -9.62
C VAL A 245 -11.90 -4.29 -9.12
N ALA A 246 -12.82 -3.56 -8.48
CA ALA A 246 -14.12 -4.09 -8.06
C ALA A 246 -14.92 -4.69 -9.23
N VAL A 247 -15.03 -3.93 -10.32
CA VAL A 247 -15.67 -4.43 -11.57
C VAL A 247 -14.91 -5.64 -12.12
N GLY A 248 -13.57 -5.58 -12.09
CA GLY A 248 -12.72 -6.68 -12.54
C GLY A 248 -12.92 -7.96 -11.74
N ILE A 249 -13.02 -7.88 -10.42
CA ILE A 249 -13.32 -9.02 -9.54
C ILE A 249 -14.70 -9.60 -9.87
N LEU A 250 -15.74 -8.75 -9.95
CA LEU A 250 -17.09 -9.20 -10.27
C LEU A 250 -17.13 -9.93 -11.63
N LYS A 251 -16.47 -9.40 -12.65
CA LYS A 251 -16.39 -10.04 -13.97
C LYS A 251 -15.64 -11.37 -13.93
N ALA A 252 -14.55 -11.45 -13.19
CA ALA A 252 -13.82 -12.70 -13.01
C ALA A 252 -14.67 -13.76 -12.29
N MET A 253 -15.47 -13.37 -11.29
CA MET A 253 -16.42 -14.26 -10.62
C MET A 253 -17.49 -14.77 -11.60
N GLN A 254 -18.11 -13.89 -12.39
CA GLN A 254 -19.10 -14.26 -13.39
C GLN A 254 -18.55 -15.23 -14.46
N ILE A 255 -17.27 -15.09 -14.82
CA ILE A 255 -16.56 -16.04 -15.69
C ILE A 255 -16.38 -17.38 -14.97
N SER A 256 -15.94 -17.34 -13.69
CA SER A 256 -15.73 -18.53 -12.87
C SER A 256 -17.01 -19.33 -12.62
N GLU A 257 -18.17 -18.68 -12.52
CA GLU A 257 -19.47 -19.37 -12.48
C GLU A 257 -19.70 -20.25 -13.71
N LYS A 258 -19.39 -19.70 -14.88
CA LYS A 258 -19.63 -20.39 -16.14
C LYS A 258 -18.61 -21.50 -16.46
N LEU A 259 -17.35 -21.27 -16.06
CA LEU A 259 -16.23 -22.11 -16.49
C LEU A 259 -15.68 -23.01 -15.37
N CYS A 260 -15.78 -22.59 -14.11
CA CYS A 260 -15.14 -23.23 -12.98
C CYS A 260 -16.12 -23.71 -11.89
N GLY A 261 -17.43 -23.47 -12.07
CA GLY A 261 -18.45 -23.91 -11.13
C GLY A 261 -18.52 -23.10 -9.85
N LEU A 262 -18.09 -21.83 -9.84
CA LEU A 262 -18.33 -20.93 -8.72
C LEU A 262 -19.83 -20.80 -8.48
N ALA A 263 -20.27 -20.89 -7.23
CA ALA A 263 -21.69 -20.77 -6.90
C ALA A 263 -22.19 -19.34 -7.15
N PRO A 264 -23.32 -19.14 -7.87
CA PRO A 264 -23.80 -17.80 -8.27
C PRO A 264 -24.12 -16.86 -7.08
N ASN A 265 -24.37 -17.40 -5.90
CA ASN A 265 -24.60 -16.59 -4.71
C ASN A 265 -23.36 -15.84 -4.25
N VAL A 266 -22.14 -16.25 -4.63
CA VAL A 266 -20.90 -15.60 -4.24
C VAL A 266 -20.75 -14.27 -4.98
N SER A 267 -20.91 -14.27 -6.31
CA SER A 267 -20.84 -13.04 -7.11
C SER A 267 -22.02 -12.11 -6.82
N ALA A 268 -23.23 -12.65 -6.63
CA ALA A 268 -24.41 -11.86 -6.29
C ALA A 268 -24.26 -11.13 -4.95
N LYS A 269 -23.66 -11.78 -3.93
CA LYS A 269 -23.39 -11.15 -2.64
C LYS A 269 -22.32 -10.06 -2.77
N PHE A 270 -21.30 -10.27 -3.57
CA PHE A 270 -20.27 -9.27 -3.85
C PHE A 270 -20.86 -8.08 -4.63
N GLU A 271 -21.71 -8.31 -5.64
CA GLU A 271 -22.40 -7.25 -6.37
C GLU A 271 -23.28 -6.40 -5.41
N GLN A 272 -24.07 -7.04 -4.54
CA GLN A 272 -24.84 -6.34 -3.51
C GLN A 272 -23.97 -5.51 -2.56
N PHE A 273 -22.79 -6.00 -2.20
CA PHE A 273 -21.82 -5.23 -1.39
C PHE A 273 -21.35 -3.98 -2.15
N LEU A 274 -21.04 -4.10 -3.43
CA LEU A 274 -20.61 -2.96 -4.25
C LEU A 274 -21.70 -1.90 -4.39
N ASP A 275 -22.97 -2.32 -4.53
CA ASP A 275 -24.12 -1.40 -4.61
C ASP A 275 -24.35 -0.61 -3.31
N ASN A 276 -23.89 -1.16 -2.16
CA ASN A 276 -24.03 -0.53 -0.85
C ASN A 276 -22.79 0.28 -0.44
N LEU A 277 -21.67 0.11 -1.15
CA LEU A 277 -20.40 0.77 -0.89
C LEU A 277 -20.38 2.17 -1.54
#